data_da31c867e3599be1f070a31851965b5e
#
_entry.id   da31c867e3599be1f070a31851965b5e
#
_cell.length_a   1.000
_cell.length_b   1.000
_cell.length_c   1.000
_cell.angle_alpha   90.00
_cell.angle_beta   90.00
_cell.angle_gamma   90.00
#
_symmetry.space_group_name_H-M   'P 1'
#
loop_
_entity.id
_entity.type
_entity.pdbx_description
1 polymer ?
#
loop_
_entity_poly.entity_id
_entity_poly.type
_entity_poly.pdbx_seq_one_letter_code
_entity_poly.pdbx_strand_id
1 'polypeptide(L)'
;MSPLRCNKGLSLVEVLVALFLVVIGMLALMSLQPAAWRTSNRSDFLGRAGGILHQELEANRILIMNEGNGNPCASNNPLVVPPRYVIPSGQATPQPGDVSFTVLTAITDLAPAQPGSWRVTVNVNWPGSVNGITETIVVGRQLSLMWPPL
;
A
#
# COMPACT_ATOMS: atom_id res chain seq x y z
N MET A 1 38.38 -60.31 -7.55
CA MET A 1 38.25 -59.71 -8.92
C MET A 1 37.68 -58.30 -8.73
N SER A 2 38.55 -57.29 -8.78
CA SER A 2 38.16 -55.88 -8.69
C SER A 2 37.74 -55.39 -10.05
N PRO A 3 36.57 -54.74 -10.21
CA PRO A 3 36.19 -54.13 -11.49
C PRO A 3 37.08 -52.93 -11.80
N LEU A 4 37.76 -52.99 -12.91
CA LEU A 4 38.54 -51.89 -13.47
C LEU A 4 37.57 -50.70 -13.76
N ARG A 5 37.63 -49.65 -12.92
CA ARG A 5 37.00 -48.38 -13.25
C ARG A 5 37.70 -47.74 -14.44
N CYS A 6 37.08 -47.83 -15.62
CA CYS A 6 37.50 -47.04 -16.79
C CYS A 6 37.23 -45.56 -16.46
N ASN A 7 38.23 -44.79 -16.05
CA ASN A 7 38.21 -43.34 -16.06
C ASN A 7 38.24 -42.87 -17.53
N LYS A 8 37.07 -42.69 -18.11
CA LYS A 8 36.95 -41.98 -19.39
C LYS A 8 37.17 -40.50 -19.09
N GLY A 9 38.30 -39.95 -19.58
CA GLY A 9 38.56 -38.52 -19.49
C GLY A 9 37.49 -37.75 -20.27
N LEU A 10 37.08 -36.57 -19.75
CA LEU A 10 36.16 -35.66 -20.42
C LEU A 10 36.75 -35.22 -21.75
N SER A 11 35.96 -35.30 -22.80
CA SER A 11 36.32 -34.76 -24.10
C SER A 11 36.36 -33.24 -24.07
N LEU A 12 37.31 -32.59 -24.74
CA LEU A 12 37.39 -31.14 -24.83
C LEU A 12 36.09 -30.53 -25.39
N VAL A 13 35.42 -31.21 -26.29
CA VAL A 13 34.11 -30.82 -26.84
C VAL A 13 33.03 -30.82 -25.78
N GLU A 14 33.03 -31.81 -24.88
CA GLU A 14 32.05 -31.90 -23.79
C GLU A 14 32.18 -30.74 -22.80
N VAL A 15 33.43 -30.32 -22.49
CA VAL A 15 33.68 -29.15 -21.62
C VAL A 15 33.22 -27.87 -22.34
N LEU A 16 33.46 -27.71 -23.66
CA LEU A 16 32.98 -26.54 -24.39
C LEU A 16 31.47 -26.47 -24.44
N VAL A 17 30.77 -27.57 -24.67
CA VAL A 17 29.30 -27.61 -24.68
C VAL A 17 28.75 -27.31 -23.28
N ALA A 18 29.35 -27.89 -22.24
CA ALA A 18 28.94 -27.61 -20.88
C ALA A 18 29.09 -26.13 -20.48
N LEU A 19 30.22 -25.50 -20.84
CA LEU A 19 30.46 -24.08 -20.63
C LEU A 19 29.44 -23.22 -21.39
N PHE A 20 29.16 -23.57 -22.66
CA PHE A 20 28.17 -22.86 -23.44
C PHE A 20 26.75 -22.91 -22.83
N LEU A 21 26.33 -24.08 -22.37
CA LEU A 21 25.04 -24.25 -21.69
C LEU A 21 24.96 -23.46 -20.36
N VAL A 22 26.06 -23.43 -19.59
CA VAL A 22 26.14 -22.64 -18.36
C VAL A 22 26.00 -21.15 -18.66
N VAL A 23 26.70 -20.64 -19.69
CA VAL A 23 26.60 -19.22 -20.07
C VAL A 23 25.18 -18.84 -20.49
N ILE A 24 24.53 -19.66 -21.32
CA ILE A 24 23.16 -19.44 -21.76
C ILE A 24 22.22 -19.45 -20.50
N GLY A 25 22.40 -20.41 -19.62
CA GLY A 25 21.60 -20.48 -18.37
C GLY A 25 21.76 -19.24 -17.50
N MET A 26 22.99 -18.73 -17.33
CA MET A 26 23.24 -17.49 -16.58
C MET A 26 22.62 -16.27 -17.24
N LEU A 27 22.72 -16.13 -18.57
CA LEU A 27 22.10 -15.02 -19.28
C LEU A 27 20.57 -15.03 -19.14
N ALA A 28 19.95 -16.21 -19.20
CA ALA A 28 18.51 -16.36 -18.97
C ALA A 28 18.10 -15.91 -17.57
N LEU A 29 18.86 -16.28 -16.53
CA LEU A 29 18.59 -15.85 -15.16
C LEU A 29 18.77 -14.33 -15.00
N MET A 30 19.81 -13.76 -15.57
CA MET A 30 20.05 -12.30 -15.49
C MET A 30 18.94 -11.49 -16.18
N SER A 31 18.30 -12.02 -17.21
CA SER A 31 17.20 -11.34 -17.89
C SER A 31 15.94 -11.18 -17.01
N LEU A 32 15.77 -12.01 -15.99
CA LEU A 32 14.62 -11.96 -15.05
C LEU A 32 14.82 -10.97 -13.89
N GLN A 33 16.07 -10.57 -13.59
CA GLN A 33 16.38 -9.70 -12.46
C GLN A 33 15.64 -8.35 -12.51
N PRO A 34 15.59 -7.61 -13.64
CA PRO A 34 14.90 -6.32 -13.69
C PRO A 34 13.39 -6.44 -13.37
N ALA A 35 12.76 -7.52 -13.80
CA ALA A 35 11.35 -7.77 -13.53
C ALA A 35 11.11 -8.03 -12.03
N ALA A 36 11.99 -8.81 -11.38
CA ALA A 36 11.93 -9.08 -9.95
C ALA A 36 12.06 -7.80 -9.12
N TRP A 37 13.01 -6.93 -9.42
CA TRP A 37 13.21 -5.64 -8.75
C TRP A 37 11.99 -4.71 -8.87
N ARG A 38 11.39 -4.61 -10.06
CA ARG A 38 10.19 -3.80 -10.28
C ARG A 38 9.01 -4.30 -9.46
N THR A 39 8.82 -5.62 -9.39
CA THR A 39 7.74 -6.23 -8.61
C THR A 39 7.95 -6.02 -7.12
N SER A 40 9.17 -6.19 -6.62
CA SER A 40 9.51 -5.97 -5.22
C SER A 40 9.26 -4.52 -4.79
N ASN A 41 9.74 -3.55 -5.57
CA ASN A 41 9.52 -2.12 -5.26
C ASN A 41 8.03 -1.76 -5.25
N ARG A 42 7.25 -2.29 -6.21
CA ARG A 42 5.81 -2.06 -6.25
C ARG A 42 5.10 -2.62 -5.03
N SER A 43 5.48 -3.80 -4.58
CA SER A 43 4.92 -4.43 -3.36
C SER A 43 5.24 -3.63 -2.11
N ASP A 44 6.46 -3.08 -2.00
CA ASP A 44 6.85 -2.24 -0.87
C ASP A 44 6.01 -0.95 -0.81
N PHE A 45 5.83 -0.25 -1.94
CA PHE A 45 4.98 0.94 -2.00
C PHE A 45 3.52 0.63 -1.65
N LEU A 46 2.98 -0.47 -2.15
CA LEU A 46 1.62 -0.91 -1.81
C LEU A 46 1.47 -1.21 -0.33
N GLY A 47 2.44 -1.89 0.28
CA GLY A 47 2.43 -2.18 1.72
C GLY A 47 2.44 -0.91 2.57
N ARG A 48 3.31 0.04 2.26
CA ARG A 48 3.38 1.33 2.96
C ARG A 48 2.13 2.18 2.74
N ALA A 49 1.63 2.25 1.51
CA ALA A 49 0.40 2.96 1.19
C ALA A 49 -0.80 2.38 1.94
N GLY A 50 -0.90 1.05 2.05
CA GLY A 50 -1.92 0.35 2.82
C GLY A 50 -1.87 0.70 4.31
N GLY A 51 -0.68 0.75 4.90
CA GLY A 51 -0.49 1.18 6.29
C GLY A 51 -0.95 2.62 6.54
N ILE A 52 -0.57 3.56 5.66
CA ILE A 52 -0.98 4.97 5.73
C ILE A 52 -2.50 5.09 5.59
N LEU A 53 -3.09 4.39 4.63
CA LEU A 53 -4.52 4.38 4.35
C LEU A 53 -5.31 3.89 5.57
N HIS A 54 -4.90 2.77 6.16
CA HIS A 54 -5.55 2.23 7.35
C HIS A 54 -5.46 3.18 8.54
N GLN A 55 -4.29 3.78 8.77
CA GLN A 55 -4.09 4.78 9.82
C GLN A 55 -5.00 5.99 9.64
N GLU A 56 -5.14 6.49 8.41
CA GLU A 56 -5.99 7.65 8.11
C GLU A 56 -7.48 7.33 8.29
N LEU A 57 -7.92 6.16 7.85
CA LEU A 57 -9.30 5.70 8.06
C LEU A 57 -9.63 5.58 9.54
N GLU A 58 -8.75 4.99 10.34
CA GLU A 58 -8.98 4.83 11.78
C GLU A 58 -8.95 6.18 12.51
N ALA A 59 -8.05 7.09 12.14
CA ALA A 59 -8.03 8.44 12.69
C ALA A 59 -9.35 9.18 12.44
N ASN A 60 -9.86 9.14 11.21
CA ASN A 60 -11.15 9.75 10.87
C ASN A 60 -12.33 9.06 11.54
N ARG A 61 -12.27 7.73 11.69
CA ARG A 61 -13.27 6.97 12.44
C ARG A 61 -13.37 7.45 13.89
N ILE A 62 -12.24 7.56 14.59
CA ILE A 62 -12.17 8.04 15.97
C ILE A 62 -12.70 9.47 16.08
N LEU A 63 -12.31 10.35 15.15
CA LEU A 63 -12.81 11.73 15.12
C LEU A 63 -14.33 11.80 14.96
N ILE A 64 -14.92 10.99 14.09
CA ILE A 64 -16.35 10.94 13.84
C ILE A 64 -17.10 10.33 15.03
N MET A 65 -16.57 9.27 15.63
CA MET A 65 -17.23 8.60 16.77
C MET A 65 -17.23 9.46 18.02
N ASN A 66 -16.34 10.43 18.15
CA ASN A 66 -16.32 11.35 19.28
C ASN A 66 -17.44 12.41 19.12
N GLU A 67 -18.46 12.31 19.97
CA GLU A 67 -19.61 13.21 19.96
C GLU A 67 -19.25 14.68 20.19
N GLY A 68 -18.18 14.95 20.95
CA GLY A 68 -17.69 16.30 21.23
C GLY A 68 -17.23 17.06 19.98
N ASN A 69 -16.92 16.38 18.89
CA ASN A 69 -16.45 17.01 17.64
C ASN A 69 -17.59 17.55 16.74
N GLY A 70 -18.86 17.32 17.09
CA GLY A 70 -20.01 17.75 16.28
C GLY A 70 -20.08 17.02 14.93
N ASN A 71 -20.78 17.62 13.95
CA ASN A 71 -20.88 17.10 12.59
C ASN A 71 -19.66 17.55 11.76
N PRO A 72 -18.81 16.64 11.27
CA PRO A 72 -17.65 17.01 10.44
C PRO A 72 -18.03 17.72 9.14
N CYS A 73 -19.22 17.46 8.61
CA CYS A 73 -19.71 18.04 7.36
C CYS A 73 -20.61 19.28 7.57
N ALA A 74 -20.64 19.88 8.77
CA ALA A 74 -21.52 21.01 9.08
C ALA A 74 -21.29 22.22 8.16
N SER A 75 -20.08 22.46 7.70
CA SER A 75 -19.74 23.58 6.83
C SER A 75 -19.79 23.22 5.34
N ASN A 76 -19.44 22.01 4.99
CA ASN A 76 -19.36 21.51 3.61
C ASN A 76 -19.74 20.03 3.53
N ASN A 77 -20.55 19.66 2.56
CA ASN A 77 -20.88 18.25 2.28
C ASN A 77 -20.77 17.99 0.77
N PRO A 78 -19.78 17.19 0.30
CA PRO A 78 -18.75 16.52 1.10
C PRO A 78 -17.67 17.46 1.64
N LEU A 79 -17.15 17.15 2.82
CA LEU A 79 -15.94 17.76 3.35
C LEU A 79 -14.72 17.13 2.67
N VAL A 80 -14.01 17.92 1.87
CA VAL A 80 -12.73 17.50 1.27
C VAL A 80 -11.59 18.09 2.09
N VAL A 81 -10.80 17.20 2.72
CA VAL A 81 -9.63 17.62 3.49
C VAL A 81 -8.50 17.97 2.51
N PRO A 82 -7.77 19.08 2.71
CA PRO A 82 -6.61 19.40 1.88
C PRO A 82 -5.62 18.24 1.79
N PRO A 83 -4.97 18.05 0.62
CA PRO A 83 -3.99 16.98 0.45
C PRO A 83 -2.91 17.04 1.52
N ARG A 84 -2.64 15.89 2.17
CA ARG A 84 -1.56 15.75 3.14
C ARG A 84 -0.44 14.91 2.55
N TYR A 85 0.79 15.38 2.71
CA TYR A 85 1.97 14.64 2.31
C TYR A 85 2.53 13.87 3.49
N VAL A 86 2.70 12.57 3.33
CA VAL A 86 3.25 11.67 4.35
C VAL A 86 4.55 11.09 3.87
N ILE A 87 5.59 11.22 4.69
CA ILE A 87 6.89 10.61 4.47
C ILE A 87 7.01 9.45 5.47
N PRO A 88 7.15 8.19 5.02
CA PRO A 88 7.17 7.04 5.91
C PRO A 88 8.31 7.03 6.92
N SER A 89 9.39 7.77 6.67
CA SER A 89 10.49 7.94 7.63
C SER A 89 10.07 8.75 8.87
N GLY A 90 8.91 9.42 8.84
CA GLY A 90 8.42 10.26 9.94
C GLY A 90 9.24 11.54 10.17
N GLN A 91 10.15 11.85 9.29
CA GLN A 91 10.99 13.06 9.37
C GLN A 91 10.22 14.28 8.83
N ALA A 92 10.42 15.44 9.43
CA ALA A 92 9.78 16.69 8.99
C ALA A 92 10.26 17.13 7.59
N THR A 93 11.47 16.73 7.19
CA THR A 93 12.06 17.00 5.87
C THR A 93 12.41 15.69 5.16
N PRO A 94 12.03 15.54 3.87
CA PRO A 94 12.37 14.35 3.10
C PRO A 94 13.88 14.13 3.05
N GLN A 95 14.32 12.91 3.31
CA GLN A 95 15.69 12.46 3.12
C GLN A 95 15.92 11.97 1.69
N PRO A 96 17.14 11.97 1.17
CA PRO A 96 17.44 11.39 -0.14
C PRO A 96 17.00 9.92 -0.20
N GLY A 97 16.09 9.62 -1.13
CA GLY A 97 15.48 8.28 -1.27
C GLY A 97 14.12 8.11 -0.61
N ASP A 98 13.65 9.09 0.17
CA ASP A 98 12.29 9.07 0.69
C ASP A 98 11.26 9.29 -0.41
N VAL A 99 10.19 8.52 -0.36
CA VAL A 99 9.04 8.66 -1.24
C VAL A 99 7.91 9.32 -0.46
N SER A 100 7.40 10.44 -0.97
CA SER A 100 6.23 11.10 -0.38
C SER A 100 4.94 10.47 -0.90
N PHE A 101 4.04 10.16 0.02
CA PHE A 101 2.69 9.70 -0.26
C PHE A 101 1.71 10.87 -0.12
N THR A 102 0.82 11.03 -1.10
CA THR A 102 -0.24 12.04 -1.06
C THR A 102 -1.52 11.38 -0.57
N VAL A 103 -2.06 11.89 0.53
CA VAL A 103 -3.30 11.39 1.14
C VAL A 103 -4.42 12.39 0.87
N LEU A 104 -5.49 11.92 0.25
CA LEU A 104 -6.72 12.66 -0.01
C LEU A 104 -7.84 12.03 0.79
N THR A 105 -8.50 12.82 1.63
CA THR A 105 -9.62 12.36 2.46
C THR A 105 -10.88 13.16 2.12
N ALA A 106 -11.98 12.45 1.88
CA ALA A 106 -13.29 13.04 1.69
C ALA A 106 -14.29 12.40 2.66
N ILE A 107 -15.06 13.25 3.36
CA ILE A 107 -16.11 12.82 4.29
C ILE A 107 -17.44 13.32 3.76
N THR A 108 -18.42 12.41 3.63
CA THR A 108 -19.76 12.73 3.14
C THR A 108 -20.79 12.36 4.20
N ASP A 109 -21.63 13.29 4.58
CA ASP A 109 -22.79 13.03 5.43
C ASP A 109 -23.85 12.26 4.64
N LEU A 110 -24.34 11.17 5.18
CA LEU A 110 -25.35 10.33 4.53
C LEU A 110 -26.78 10.70 4.92
N ALA A 111 -26.98 11.76 5.70
CA ALA A 111 -28.30 12.30 6.00
C ALA A 111 -28.99 12.86 4.73
N PRO A 112 -30.32 12.76 4.58
CA PRO A 112 -31.29 12.23 5.54
C PRO A 112 -31.47 10.71 5.49
N ALA A 113 -30.88 10.00 4.50
CA ALA A 113 -31.08 8.57 4.31
C ALA A 113 -30.56 7.72 5.48
N GLN A 114 -29.44 8.13 6.07
CA GLN A 114 -28.82 7.48 7.22
C GLN A 114 -28.33 8.53 8.23
N PRO A 115 -29.21 9.08 9.07
CA PRO A 115 -28.85 10.11 10.05
C PRO A 115 -27.76 9.60 11.00
N GLY A 116 -26.79 10.46 11.30
CA GLY A 116 -25.67 10.11 12.19
C GLY A 116 -24.66 9.13 11.58
N SER A 117 -24.65 9.03 10.25
CA SER A 117 -23.70 8.18 9.51
C SER A 117 -22.95 8.99 8.46
N TRP A 118 -21.67 8.73 8.36
CA TRP A 118 -20.76 9.41 7.42
C TRP A 118 -19.98 8.39 6.61
N ARG A 119 -19.81 8.69 5.34
CA ARG A 119 -18.91 7.94 4.45
C ARG A 119 -17.57 8.64 4.44
N VAL A 120 -16.53 7.93 4.81
CA VAL A 120 -15.13 8.37 4.72
C VAL A 120 -14.47 7.65 3.57
N THR A 121 -13.97 8.39 2.60
CA THR A 121 -13.19 7.87 1.47
C THR A 121 -11.77 8.42 1.57
N VAL A 122 -10.80 7.54 1.60
CA VAL A 122 -9.37 7.87 1.62
C VAL A 122 -8.71 7.32 0.37
N ASN A 123 -7.96 8.16 -0.32
CA ASN A 123 -7.10 7.79 -1.43
C ASN A 123 -5.65 8.11 -1.06
N VAL A 124 -4.77 7.12 -1.25
CA VAL A 124 -3.33 7.27 -1.05
C VAL A 124 -2.63 7.05 -2.38
N ASN A 125 -1.91 8.06 -2.82
CA ASN A 125 -1.17 8.05 -4.08
C ASN A 125 0.33 8.26 -3.83
N TRP A 126 1.18 7.73 -4.71
CA TRP A 126 2.65 7.83 -4.66
C TRP A 126 3.24 8.01 -6.06
N PRO A 127 4.47 8.52 -6.19
CA PRO A 127 5.13 8.67 -7.48
C PRO A 127 5.21 7.36 -8.27
N GLY A 128 4.75 7.39 -9.51
CA GLY A 128 4.68 6.20 -10.38
C GLY A 128 3.39 5.38 -10.25
N SER A 129 2.47 5.76 -9.37
CA SER A 129 1.10 5.24 -9.36
C SER A 129 0.20 6.15 -10.20
N VAL A 130 -0.72 5.56 -10.97
CA VAL A 130 -1.70 6.34 -11.76
C VAL A 130 -2.88 6.77 -10.89
N ASN A 131 -3.41 5.86 -10.08
CA ASN A 131 -4.66 6.06 -9.33
C ASN A 131 -4.49 5.85 -7.80
N GLY A 132 -3.33 5.38 -7.34
CA GLY A 132 -3.13 5.03 -5.94
C GLY A 132 -4.00 3.87 -5.48
N ILE A 133 -4.25 3.81 -4.18
CA ILE A 133 -5.21 2.92 -3.55
C ILE A 133 -6.30 3.74 -2.88
N THR A 134 -7.54 3.29 -2.98
CA THR A 134 -8.70 3.97 -2.39
C THR A 134 -9.49 2.98 -1.55
N GLU A 135 -9.88 3.39 -0.38
CA GLU A 135 -10.80 2.64 0.48
C GLU A 135 -11.88 3.56 1.03
N THR A 136 -13.04 2.98 1.29
CA THR A 136 -14.21 3.70 1.79
C THR A 136 -14.82 2.93 2.95
N ILE A 137 -15.04 3.63 4.06
CA ILE A 137 -15.77 3.09 5.21
C ILE A 137 -17.00 3.94 5.49
N VAL A 138 -18.01 3.34 6.11
CA VAL A 138 -19.15 4.05 6.67
C VAL A 138 -19.03 4.01 8.19
N VAL A 139 -19.04 5.17 8.81
CA VAL A 139 -18.94 5.35 10.25
C VAL A 139 -20.27 5.86 10.76
N GLY A 140 -20.91 5.08 11.62
CA GLY A 140 -22.13 5.48 12.31
C GLY A 140 -21.80 5.94 13.74
N ARG A 141 -22.40 7.04 14.17
CA ARG A 141 -22.42 7.46 15.56
C ARG A 141 -23.69 6.93 16.20
N GLN A 142 -23.60 6.15 17.26
CA GLN A 142 -24.76 5.82 18.06
C GLN A 142 -25.29 7.13 18.64
N LEU A 143 -26.45 7.58 18.18
CA LEU A 143 -27.21 8.58 18.91
C LEU A 143 -27.48 7.99 20.28
N SER A 144 -26.93 8.58 21.34
CA SER A 144 -27.32 8.22 22.68
C SER A 144 -28.83 8.48 22.77
N LEU A 145 -29.61 7.40 22.75
CA LEU A 145 -31.00 7.49 23.15
C LEU A 145 -30.95 8.05 24.59
N MET A 146 -31.21 9.34 24.71
CA MET A 146 -31.53 9.88 26.02
C MET A 146 -32.69 9.06 26.56
N TRP A 147 -32.38 8.08 27.39
CA TRP A 147 -33.39 7.45 28.23
C TRP A 147 -34.09 8.58 28.98
N PRO A 148 -35.41 8.72 28.82
CA PRO A 148 -36.12 9.77 29.55
C PRO A 148 -35.80 9.62 31.03
N PRO A 149 -35.47 10.70 31.78
CA PRO A 149 -35.26 10.61 33.20
C PRO A 149 -36.59 10.13 33.84
N LEU A 150 -36.49 9.06 34.63
CA LEU A 150 -37.59 8.58 35.48
C LEU A 150 -38.05 9.64 36.44
#